data_f7979062f5e6018c00e81c4737ef37d3
#
_entry.id   f7979062f5e6018c00e81c4737ef37d3
#
_cell.length_a   1.000
_cell.length_b   1.000
_cell.length_c   1.000
_cell.angle_alpha   90.00
_cell.angle_beta   90.00
_cell.angle_gamma   90.00
#
_symmetry.space_group_name_H-M   'P 1'
#
loop_
_entity.id
_entity.type
_entity.pdbx_description
1 polymer ?
#
loop_
_entity_poly.entity_id
_entity_poly.type
_entity_poly.pdbx_seq_one_letter_code
_entity_poly.pdbx_strand_id
1 'polypeptide(L)'
;MTVRGTLSSEKTYISEFVKYLQYEKQYTQDTLVNYKIDLKQFSQYLKNNNFNIDDASKDNIEQFFMNLHKLGISANSLARKASTLRSFYSYLLKTSQISITPMSGIKTPKLSKKLPNILSISDIDTLCNISETTMVALRDKAIIEVMYSSALRLSELTQLNIDSIDMLSKYVKVIGKGRKERILPLGEQALLALEIWVAKRAESKVSCDALFVNKYGDRLSNRSIQNRINFWVKKQGLNCKISPHTLRHSCATHLLEASGDLRAVQEFLGHEDISTTQIYTNMDFEHLNKVYKNSHPRA
;
A
#
# COMPACT_ATOMS: atom_id res chain seq x y z
N MET A 1 -13.45 -9.08 44.75
CA MET A 1 -13.66 -10.19 43.81
C MET A 1 -14.33 -9.65 42.52
N THR A 2 -13.62 -9.09 41.56
CA THR A 2 -14.25 -8.71 40.24
C THR A 2 -13.22 -8.39 39.13
N VAL A 3 -12.04 -9.03 39.12
CA VAL A 3 -11.00 -8.74 38.11
C VAL A 3 -10.92 -9.80 37.01
N ARG A 4 -11.52 -10.96 37.16
CA ARG A 4 -11.45 -12.04 36.15
C ARG A 4 -12.50 -11.99 35.04
N GLY A 5 -13.60 -11.25 35.20
CA GLY A 5 -14.68 -11.16 34.19
C GLY A 5 -14.40 -10.17 33.06
N THR A 6 -13.72 -9.06 33.35
CA THR A 6 -13.49 -7.95 32.41
C THR A 6 -12.44 -8.23 31.34
N LEU A 7 -11.41 -9.02 31.64
CA LEU A 7 -10.35 -9.41 30.69
C LEU A 7 -10.85 -10.35 29.57
N SER A 8 -11.92 -11.12 29.86
CA SER A 8 -12.52 -12.03 28.87
C SER A 8 -13.39 -11.28 27.86
N SER A 9 -14.20 -10.30 28.31
CA SER A 9 -15.13 -9.56 27.46
C SER A 9 -14.42 -8.64 26.45
N GLU A 10 -13.39 -7.94 26.87
CA GLU A 10 -12.62 -7.00 26.02
C GLU A 10 -11.91 -7.69 24.84
N LYS A 11 -11.25 -8.84 25.10
CA LYS A 11 -10.64 -9.66 24.05
C LYS A 11 -11.71 -10.22 23.10
N THR A 12 -12.90 -10.48 23.62
CA THR A 12 -14.05 -10.95 22.85
C THR A 12 -14.54 -9.84 21.90
N TYR A 13 -14.79 -8.61 22.38
CA TYR A 13 -15.24 -7.50 21.54
C TYR A 13 -14.29 -7.20 20.38
N ILE A 14 -12.97 -7.11 20.65
CA ILE A 14 -11.97 -6.86 19.61
C ILE A 14 -11.92 -8.02 18.60
N SER A 15 -12.01 -9.27 19.07
CA SER A 15 -11.96 -10.44 18.21
C SER A 15 -13.21 -10.55 17.32
N GLU A 16 -14.39 -10.28 17.87
CA GLU A 16 -15.65 -10.26 17.11
C GLU A 16 -15.70 -9.13 16.10
N PHE A 17 -15.26 -7.93 16.48
CA PHE A 17 -15.14 -6.80 15.54
C PHE A 17 -14.20 -7.13 14.38
N VAL A 18 -13.06 -7.76 14.66
CA VAL A 18 -12.13 -8.15 13.59
C VAL A 18 -12.76 -9.19 12.66
N LYS A 19 -13.49 -10.17 13.20
CA LYS A 19 -14.26 -11.12 12.40
C LYS A 19 -15.31 -10.40 11.53
N TYR A 20 -16.08 -9.48 12.12
CA TYR A 20 -17.03 -8.63 11.39
C TYR A 20 -16.35 -7.89 10.21
N LEU A 21 -15.21 -7.23 10.44
CA LEU A 21 -14.47 -6.54 9.39
C LEU A 21 -13.97 -7.51 8.31
N GLN A 22 -13.53 -8.70 8.70
CA GLN A 22 -13.02 -9.70 7.79
C GLN A 22 -14.11 -10.32 6.91
N TYR A 23 -15.21 -10.75 7.51
CA TYR A 23 -16.21 -11.58 6.84
C TYR A 23 -17.37 -10.74 6.26
N GLU A 24 -17.83 -9.70 6.97
CA GLU A 24 -18.94 -8.88 6.48
C GLU A 24 -18.47 -7.67 5.68
N LYS A 25 -17.37 -7.02 6.10
CA LYS A 25 -16.83 -5.82 5.43
C LYS A 25 -15.73 -6.13 4.43
N GLN A 26 -15.23 -7.36 4.40
CA GLN A 26 -14.19 -7.84 3.47
C GLN A 26 -12.93 -6.94 3.45
N TYR A 27 -12.53 -6.45 4.62
CA TYR A 27 -11.33 -5.61 4.75
C TYR A 27 -10.07 -6.42 4.46
N THR A 28 -9.08 -5.76 3.87
CA THR A 28 -7.78 -6.38 3.57
C THR A 28 -7.04 -6.76 4.85
N GLN A 29 -6.19 -7.77 4.76
CA GLN A 29 -5.39 -8.28 5.90
C GLN A 29 -4.56 -7.15 6.54
N ASP A 30 -3.96 -6.27 5.75
CA ASP A 30 -3.17 -5.13 6.26
C ASP A 30 -4.05 -4.17 7.08
N THR A 31 -5.28 -3.92 6.65
CA THR A 31 -6.22 -3.09 7.40
C THR A 31 -6.60 -3.74 8.72
N LEU A 32 -6.88 -5.05 8.71
CA LEU A 32 -7.20 -5.81 9.92
C LEU A 32 -6.05 -5.80 10.93
N VAL A 33 -4.81 -5.97 10.46
CA VAL A 33 -3.61 -5.90 11.31
C VAL A 33 -3.47 -4.51 11.94
N ASN A 34 -3.62 -3.45 11.15
CA ASN A 34 -3.54 -2.08 11.66
C ASN A 34 -4.65 -1.78 12.68
N TYR A 35 -5.87 -2.23 12.44
CA TYR A 35 -6.99 -2.06 13.37
C TYR A 35 -6.74 -2.82 14.68
N LYS A 36 -6.24 -4.05 14.61
CA LYS A 36 -5.85 -4.83 15.80
C LYS A 36 -4.79 -4.09 16.63
N ILE A 37 -3.77 -3.54 15.99
CA ILE A 37 -2.70 -2.79 16.68
C ILE A 37 -3.27 -1.57 17.38
N ASP A 38 -4.12 -0.78 16.69
CA ASP A 38 -4.70 0.42 17.25
C ASP A 38 -5.62 0.12 18.44
N LEU A 39 -6.48 -0.88 18.31
CA LEU A 39 -7.39 -1.30 19.39
C LEU A 39 -6.65 -1.89 20.57
N LYS A 40 -5.58 -2.66 20.33
CA LYS A 40 -4.73 -3.18 21.41
C LYS A 40 -4.06 -2.05 22.18
N GLN A 41 -3.57 -1.02 21.50
CA GLN A 41 -2.96 0.14 22.14
C GLN A 41 -3.99 0.92 22.97
N PHE A 42 -5.20 1.11 22.45
CA PHE A 42 -6.27 1.79 23.17
C PHE A 42 -6.74 0.97 24.40
N SER A 43 -6.96 -0.32 24.23
CA SER A 43 -7.31 -1.23 25.34
C SER A 43 -6.26 -1.20 26.45
N GLN A 44 -4.97 -1.22 26.09
CA GLN A 44 -3.90 -1.12 27.09
C GLN A 44 -3.91 0.22 27.84
N TYR A 45 -4.19 1.31 27.12
CA TYR A 45 -4.33 2.64 27.72
C TYR A 45 -5.49 2.69 28.73
N LEU A 46 -6.65 2.17 28.37
CA LEU A 46 -7.81 2.11 29.25
C LEU A 46 -7.51 1.29 30.52
N LYS A 47 -6.87 0.13 30.37
CA LYS A 47 -6.47 -0.72 31.51
C LYS A 47 -5.52 -0.01 32.47
N ASN A 48 -4.55 0.69 31.94
CA ASN A 48 -3.58 1.43 32.75
C ASN A 48 -4.24 2.55 33.56
N ASN A 49 -5.45 2.99 33.15
CA ASN A 49 -6.23 4.02 33.84
C ASN A 49 -7.48 3.45 34.54
N ASN A 50 -7.59 2.12 34.68
CA ASN A 50 -8.69 1.39 35.33
C ASN A 50 -10.06 1.61 34.66
N PHE A 51 -10.10 1.78 33.34
CA PHE A 51 -11.32 1.84 32.55
C PHE A 51 -11.52 0.60 31.70
N ASN A 52 -12.79 0.28 31.39
CA ASN A 52 -13.16 -0.77 30.44
C ASN A 52 -13.53 -0.14 29.09
N ILE A 53 -13.54 -0.97 28.03
CA ILE A 53 -13.90 -0.52 26.66
C ILE A 53 -15.35 -0.06 26.57
N ASP A 54 -16.26 -0.77 27.21
CA ASP A 54 -17.70 -0.53 27.23
C ASP A 54 -18.10 0.70 28.05
N ASP A 55 -17.31 1.05 29.08
CA ASP A 55 -17.53 2.19 29.96
C ASP A 55 -16.70 3.43 29.54
N ALA A 56 -15.94 3.35 28.46
CA ALA A 56 -15.07 4.45 28.06
C ALA A 56 -15.88 5.70 27.68
N SER A 57 -15.57 6.82 28.34
CA SER A 57 -16.19 8.11 28.07
C SER A 57 -15.50 8.88 26.93
N LYS A 58 -16.15 9.93 26.46
CA LYS A 58 -15.52 10.88 25.52
C LYS A 58 -14.21 11.43 26.08
N ASP A 59 -14.16 11.78 27.35
CA ASP A 59 -12.96 12.34 27.99
C ASP A 59 -11.82 11.35 28.01
N ASN A 60 -12.08 10.06 28.23
CA ASN A 60 -11.05 9.03 28.14
C ASN A 60 -10.41 8.96 26.74
N ILE A 61 -11.23 9.10 25.69
CA ILE A 61 -10.74 9.10 24.32
C ILE A 61 -9.93 10.36 24.01
N GLU A 62 -10.40 11.54 24.44
CA GLU A 62 -9.67 12.79 24.26
C GLU A 62 -8.32 12.74 24.96
N GLN A 63 -8.27 12.25 26.21
CA GLN A 63 -7.02 12.05 26.95
C GLN A 63 -6.08 11.06 26.27
N PHE A 64 -6.61 9.96 25.73
CA PHE A 64 -5.83 9.02 24.94
C PHE A 64 -5.15 9.70 23.74
N PHE A 65 -5.89 10.48 22.97
CA PHE A 65 -5.33 11.22 21.83
C PHE A 65 -4.35 12.30 22.26
N MET A 66 -4.60 13.01 23.35
CA MET A 66 -3.65 13.98 23.92
C MET A 66 -2.34 13.31 24.32
N ASN A 67 -2.38 12.15 24.96
CA ASN A 67 -1.19 11.39 25.32
C ASN A 67 -0.40 10.95 24.10
N LEU A 68 -1.08 10.44 23.07
CA LEU A 68 -0.42 10.05 21.82
C LEU A 68 0.23 11.25 21.12
N HIS A 69 -0.42 12.41 21.15
CA HIS A 69 0.14 13.64 20.60
C HIS A 69 1.39 14.10 21.37
N LYS A 70 1.37 14.05 22.71
CA LYS A 70 2.54 14.34 23.55
C LYS A 70 3.72 13.40 23.29
N LEU A 71 3.44 12.14 22.92
CA LEU A 71 4.44 11.14 22.51
C LEU A 71 4.95 11.36 21.07
N GLY A 72 4.56 12.43 20.40
CA GLY A 72 5.02 12.76 19.04
C GLY A 72 4.40 11.91 17.92
N ILE A 73 3.27 11.24 18.16
CA ILE A 73 2.58 10.46 17.12
C ILE A 73 2.05 11.41 16.04
N SER A 74 2.34 11.10 14.79
CA SER A 74 1.97 11.96 13.65
C SER A 74 0.45 12.15 13.50
N ALA A 75 0.03 13.31 12.97
CA ALA A 75 -1.37 13.62 12.71
C ALA A 75 -2.07 12.55 11.83
N ASN A 76 -1.38 12.00 10.83
CA ASN A 76 -1.90 10.90 9.99
C ASN A 76 -2.18 9.63 10.82
N SER A 77 -1.28 9.28 11.73
CA SER A 77 -1.46 8.13 12.62
C SER A 77 -2.60 8.35 13.62
N LEU A 78 -2.72 9.56 14.17
CA LEU A 78 -3.84 9.94 15.05
C LEU A 78 -5.18 9.87 14.31
N ALA A 79 -5.25 10.40 13.08
CA ALA A 79 -6.46 10.32 12.25
C ALA A 79 -6.85 8.88 11.93
N ARG A 80 -5.88 8.00 11.60
CA ARG A 80 -6.14 6.57 11.38
C ARG A 80 -6.69 5.90 12.64
N LYS A 81 -6.06 6.14 13.80
CA LYS A 81 -6.52 5.60 15.09
C LYS A 81 -7.94 6.06 15.44
N ALA A 82 -8.26 7.34 15.19
CA ALA A 82 -9.60 7.85 15.38
C ALA A 82 -10.62 7.19 14.45
N SER A 83 -10.24 6.90 13.20
CA SER A 83 -11.08 6.14 12.26
C SER A 83 -11.32 4.70 12.76
N THR A 84 -10.27 4.04 13.26
CA THR A 84 -10.37 2.69 13.87
C THR A 84 -11.33 2.69 15.07
N LEU A 85 -11.17 3.62 16.02
CA LEU A 85 -12.04 3.70 17.19
C LEU A 85 -13.49 4.05 16.80
N ARG A 86 -13.69 4.95 15.84
CA ARG A 86 -15.01 5.29 15.33
C ARG A 86 -15.71 4.09 14.72
N SER A 87 -15.01 3.32 13.91
CA SER A 87 -15.54 2.07 13.33
C SER A 87 -15.86 1.02 14.40
N PHE A 88 -14.98 0.87 15.40
CA PHE A 88 -15.15 -0.07 16.49
C PHE A 88 -16.36 0.27 17.38
N TYR A 89 -16.49 1.50 17.84
CA TYR A 89 -17.61 1.93 18.66
C TYR A 89 -18.94 1.95 17.90
N SER A 90 -18.91 2.22 16.59
CA SER A 90 -20.08 2.06 15.73
C SER A 90 -20.53 0.58 15.64
N TYR A 91 -19.58 -0.35 15.62
CA TYR A 91 -19.89 -1.77 15.68
C TYR A 91 -20.49 -2.17 17.03
N LEU A 92 -19.91 -1.73 18.17
CA LEU A 92 -20.45 -2.01 19.50
C LEU A 92 -21.87 -1.44 19.67
N LEU A 93 -22.13 -0.25 19.13
CA LEU A 93 -23.47 0.34 19.13
C LEU A 93 -24.45 -0.51 18.29
N LYS A 94 -24.04 -0.92 17.08
CA LYS A 94 -24.85 -1.76 16.19
C LYS A 94 -25.19 -3.13 16.82
N THR A 95 -24.28 -3.69 17.62
CA THR A 95 -24.46 -4.97 18.31
C THR A 95 -25.06 -4.83 19.70
N SER A 96 -25.56 -3.65 20.06
CA SER A 96 -26.19 -3.35 21.36
C SER A 96 -25.31 -3.65 22.58
N GLN A 97 -23.97 -3.63 22.40
CA GLN A 97 -23.02 -3.77 23.50
C GLN A 97 -22.87 -2.48 24.30
N ILE A 98 -23.16 -1.34 23.67
CA ILE A 98 -23.21 -0.01 24.28
C ILE A 98 -24.45 0.73 23.81
N SER A 99 -24.93 1.68 24.60
CA SER A 99 -26.11 2.51 24.26
C SER A 99 -25.73 3.83 23.59
N ILE A 100 -24.53 4.35 23.83
CA ILE A 100 -24.04 5.64 23.32
C ILE A 100 -22.59 5.49 22.90
N THR A 101 -22.26 6.06 21.73
CA THR A 101 -20.86 6.06 21.25
C THR A 101 -20.06 7.18 21.91
N PRO A 102 -18.91 6.88 22.53
CA PRO A 102 -18.03 7.90 23.11
C PRO A 102 -17.27 8.70 22.04
N MET A 103 -17.36 8.29 20.78
CA MET A 103 -16.70 8.99 19.65
C MET A 103 -17.47 10.22 19.16
N SER A 104 -18.66 10.50 19.71
CA SER A 104 -19.47 11.68 19.33
C SER A 104 -18.71 12.97 19.63
N GLY A 105 -18.59 13.84 18.64
CA GLY A 105 -17.90 15.15 18.78
C GLY A 105 -16.36 15.08 18.88
N ILE A 106 -15.74 13.91 18.81
CA ILE A 106 -14.28 13.78 18.75
C ILE A 106 -13.76 14.33 17.41
N LYS A 107 -13.01 15.43 17.47
CA LYS A 107 -12.38 16.04 16.30
C LYS A 107 -11.04 15.38 16.02
N THR A 108 -10.85 14.92 14.79
CA THR A 108 -9.54 14.48 14.32
C THR A 108 -8.68 15.68 13.92
N PRO A 109 -7.36 15.62 14.11
CA PRO A 109 -6.48 16.65 13.61
C PRO A 109 -6.72 16.87 12.12
N LYS A 110 -6.85 18.14 11.70
CA LYS A 110 -6.87 18.46 10.27
C LYS A 110 -5.53 18.05 9.67
N LEU A 111 -5.57 17.14 8.71
CA LEU A 111 -4.37 16.76 7.97
C LEU A 111 -3.98 17.92 7.06
N SER A 112 -2.78 18.46 7.22
CA SER A 112 -2.23 19.33 6.20
C SER A 112 -2.03 18.51 4.95
N LYS A 113 -2.70 18.84 3.86
CA LYS A 113 -2.46 18.26 2.54
C LYS A 113 -1.05 18.73 2.11
N LYS A 114 -0.02 17.95 2.45
CA LYS A 114 1.28 18.15 1.79
C LYS A 114 1.06 17.88 0.32
N LEU A 115 1.50 18.81 -0.52
CA LEU A 115 1.56 18.54 -1.96
C LEU A 115 2.36 17.26 -2.19
N PRO A 116 1.88 16.37 -3.05
CA PRO A 116 2.60 15.15 -3.37
C PRO A 116 3.99 15.51 -3.91
N ASN A 117 5.01 14.80 -3.45
CA ASN A 117 6.35 14.93 -4.01
C ASN A 117 6.35 14.21 -5.36
N ILE A 118 6.37 14.96 -6.46
CA ILE A 118 6.51 14.45 -7.81
C ILE A 118 8.00 14.48 -8.15
N LEU A 119 8.54 13.38 -8.62
CA LEU A 119 9.92 13.30 -9.10
C LEU A 119 9.97 13.86 -10.52
N SER A 120 11.02 14.57 -10.85
CA SER A 120 11.28 14.92 -12.24
C SER A 120 11.69 13.67 -13.04
N ILE A 121 11.57 13.72 -14.37
CA ILE A 121 12.06 12.64 -15.25
C ILE A 121 13.55 12.42 -15.01
N SER A 122 14.32 13.48 -14.83
CA SER A 122 15.75 13.44 -14.49
C SER A 122 16.04 12.71 -13.17
N ASP A 123 15.21 12.89 -12.13
CA ASP A 123 15.35 12.15 -10.87
C ASP A 123 15.09 10.66 -11.07
N ILE A 124 14.11 10.32 -11.91
CA ILE A 124 13.79 8.93 -12.27
C ILE A 124 14.97 8.30 -13.03
N ASP A 125 15.50 9.00 -14.02
CA ASP A 125 16.64 8.49 -14.80
C ASP A 125 17.87 8.28 -13.90
N THR A 126 18.12 9.22 -12.99
CA THR A 126 19.19 9.09 -11.99
C THR A 126 18.95 7.86 -11.11
N LEU A 127 17.74 7.66 -10.60
CA LEU A 127 17.40 6.53 -9.73
C LEU A 127 17.56 5.19 -10.46
N CYS A 128 17.18 5.13 -11.74
CA CYS A 128 17.26 3.93 -12.58
C CYS A 128 18.68 3.65 -13.10
N ASN A 129 19.58 4.64 -13.06
CA ASN A 129 20.96 4.50 -13.55
C ASN A 129 21.83 3.69 -12.57
N ILE A 130 21.49 2.42 -12.40
CA ILE A 130 22.22 1.45 -11.60
C ILE A 130 23.20 0.73 -12.51
N SER A 131 24.49 0.97 -12.31
CA SER A 131 25.59 0.40 -13.12
C SER A 131 26.14 -0.91 -12.56
N GLU A 132 25.86 -1.22 -11.28
CA GLU A 132 26.35 -2.47 -10.69
C GLU A 132 25.66 -3.69 -11.27
N THR A 133 26.48 -4.77 -11.43
CA THR A 133 26.07 -6.05 -12.03
C THR A 133 25.84 -7.15 -11.00
N THR A 134 25.84 -6.81 -9.71
CA THR A 134 25.54 -7.80 -8.67
C THR A 134 24.09 -8.26 -8.79
N MET A 135 23.80 -9.51 -8.43
CA MET A 135 22.44 -10.05 -8.44
C MET A 135 21.43 -9.14 -7.76
N VAL A 136 21.82 -8.54 -6.61
CA VAL A 136 20.95 -7.64 -5.85
C VAL A 136 20.71 -6.34 -6.60
N ALA A 137 21.71 -5.78 -7.24
CA ALA A 137 21.60 -4.53 -8.01
C ALA A 137 20.74 -4.71 -9.27
N LEU A 138 20.94 -5.79 -10.01
CA LEU A 138 20.13 -6.13 -11.20
C LEU A 138 18.65 -6.32 -10.83
N ARG A 139 18.38 -7.04 -9.74
CA ARG A 139 17.02 -7.18 -9.21
C ARG A 139 16.40 -5.82 -8.85
N ASP A 140 17.13 -4.99 -8.11
CA ASP A 140 16.64 -3.72 -7.62
C ASP A 140 16.38 -2.74 -8.78
N LYS A 141 17.23 -2.76 -9.82
CA LYS A 141 16.99 -2.03 -11.07
C LYS A 141 15.69 -2.45 -11.72
N ALA A 142 15.48 -3.76 -11.90
CA ALA A 142 14.23 -4.27 -12.46
C ALA A 142 13.01 -3.91 -11.60
N ILE A 143 13.12 -3.93 -10.27
CA ILE A 143 12.06 -3.47 -9.36
C ILE A 143 11.70 -2.01 -9.61
N ILE A 144 12.68 -1.11 -9.67
CA ILE A 144 12.46 0.33 -9.83
C ILE A 144 11.86 0.62 -11.21
N GLU A 145 12.42 0.02 -12.27
CA GLU A 145 11.92 0.16 -13.64
C GLU A 145 10.48 -0.30 -13.79
N VAL A 146 10.15 -1.50 -13.30
CA VAL A 146 8.78 -2.03 -13.35
C VAL A 146 7.81 -1.18 -12.54
N MET A 147 8.21 -0.71 -11.36
CA MET A 147 7.36 0.15 -10.53
C MET A 147 7.02 1.47 -11.21
N TYR A 148 8.00 2.09 -11.84
CA TYR A 148 7.78 3.35 -12.54
C TYR A 148 7.04 3.12 -13.85
N SER A 149 7.44 2.14 -14.66
CA SER A 149 6.83 1.81 -15.94
C SER A 149 5.33 1.50 -15.83
N SER A 150 4.93 0.65 -14.90
CA SER A 150 3.53 0.18 -14.80
C SER A 150 2.77 0.77 -13.62
N ALA A 151 3.32 1.75 -12.92
CA ALA A 151 2.73 2.40 -11.73
C ALA A 151 2.13 1.43 -10.70
N LEU A 152 2.76 0.28 -10.48
CA LEU A 152 2.26 -0.77 -9.60
C LEU A 152 2.17 -0.31 -8.14
N ARG A 153 1.15 -0.81 -7.43
CA ARG A 153 1.17 -0.75 -5.96
C ARG A 153 2.27 -1.67 -5.43
N LEU A 154 2.90 -1.30 -4.33
CA LEU A 154 3.96 -2.12 -3.73
C LEU A 154 3.51 -3.56 -3.46
N SER A 155 2.29 -3.76 -2.98
CA SER A 155 1.71 -5.08 -2.75
C SER A 155 1.50 -5.87 -4.05
N GLU A 156 1.14 -5.21 -5.14
CA GLU A 156 1.01 -5.84 -6.46
C GLU A 156 2.37 -6.30 -6.96
N LEU A 157 3.38 -5.44 -6.89
CA LEU A 157 4.75 -5.78 -7.28
C LEU A 157 5.31 -6.98 -6.49
N THR A 158 5.09 -7.01 -5.18
CA THR A 158 5.59 -8.13 -4.35
C THR A 158 4.89 -9.46 -4.64
N GLN A 159 3.67 -9.42 -5.16
CA GLN A 159 2.90 -10.62 -5.51
C GLN A 159 3.19 -11.13 -6.93
N LEU A 160 3.94 -10.40 -7.75
CA LEU A 160 4.29 -10.87 -9.09
C LEU A 160 5.03 -12.20 -9.06
N ASN A 161 4.65 -13.07 -9.95
CA ASN A 161 5.34 -14.31 -10.30
C ASN A 161 6.03 -14.14 -11.66
N ILE A 162 6.81 -15.11 -12.06
CA ILE A 162 7.47 -15.10 -13.40
C ILE A 162 6.41 -15.10 -14.51
N ASP A 163 5.36 -15.90 -14.37
CA ASP A 163 4.23 -16.00 -15.30
C ASP A 163 3.34 -14.74 -15.37
N SER A 164 3.52 -13.81 -14.44
CA SER A 164 2.83 -12.52 -14.47
C SER A 164 3.35 -11.57 -15.55
N ILE A 165 4.51 -11.88 -16.16
CA ILE A 165 5.14 -11.06 -17.19
C ILE A 165 5.05 -11.76 -18.54
N ASP A 166 4.50 -11.06 -19.52
CA ASP A 166 4.60 -11.44 -20.93
C ASP A 166 5.60 -10.52 -21.64
N MET A 167 6.80 -11.04 -21.86
CA MET A 167 7.88 -10.30 -22.51
C MET A 167 7.60 -10.02 -24.00
N LEU A 168 6.91 -10.92 -24.67
CA LEU A 168 6.60 -10.80 -26.10
C LEU A 168 5.52 -9.75 -26.33
N SER A 169 4.46 -9.81 -25.55
CA SER A 169 3.33 -8.88 -25.65
C SER A 169 3.56 -7.60 -24.84
N LYS A 170 4.71 -7.47 -24.13
CA LYS A 170 5.15 -6.30 -23.36
C LYS A 170 4.14 -5.85 -22.30
N TYR A 171 3.62 -6.77 -21.52
CA TYR A 171 2.71 -6.43 -20.44
C TYR A 171 2.99 -7.19 -19.12
N VAL A 172 2.46 -6.64 -18.04
CA VAL A 172 2.39 -7.28 -16.72
C VAL A 172 0.94 -7.49 -16.31
N LYS A 173 0.62 -8.71 -15.89
CA LYS A 173 -0.67 -9.08 -15.32
C LYS A 173 -0.63 -8.93 -13.80
N VAL A 174 -1.56 -8.18 -13.23
CA VAL A 174 -1.64 -7.94 -11.79
C VAL A 174 -3.01 -8.26 -11.24
N ILE A 175 -3.02 -8.74 -10.00
CA ILE A 175 -4.25 -9.02 -9.25
C ILE A 175 -4.47 -7.87 -8.27
N GLY A 176 -5.54 -7.10 -8.49
CA GLY A 176 -5.94 -5.99 -7.65
C GLY A 176 -6.83 -6.40 -6.47
N LYS A 177 -7.41 -5.41 -5.81
CA LYS A 177 -8.39 -5.60 -4.73
C LYS A 177 -9.61 -6.37 -5.27
N GLY A 178 -10.14 -7.28 -4.46
CA GLY A 178 -11.27 -8.14 -4.88
C GLY A 178 -10.88 -9.25 -5.86
N ARG A 179 -9.59 -9.57 -6.02
CA ARG A 179 -9.06 -10.56 -6.99
C ARG A 179 -9.33 -10.22 -8.46
N LYS A 180 -9.61 -8.96 -8.78
CA LYS A 180 -9.76 -8.53 -10.16
C LYS A 180 -8.39 -8.46 -10.83
N GLU A 181 -8.26 -9.13 -11.96
CA GLU A 181 -7.05 -9.10 -12.79
C GLU A 181 -7.09 -7.87 -13.69
N ARG A 182 -5.94 -7.26 -13.92
CA ARG A 182 -5.75 -6.25 -14.95
C ARG A 182 -4.39 -6.38 -15.60
N ILE A 183 -4.31 -5.95 -16.82
CA ILE A 183 -3.09 -5.96 -17.65
C ILE A 183 -2.58 -4.52 -17.74
N LEU A 184 -1.27 -4.34 -17.58
CA LEU A 184 -0.62 -3.05 -17.69
C LEU A 184 0.56 -3.14 -18.66
N PRO A 185 0.80 -2.12 -19.50
CA PRO A 185 1.96 -2.10 -20.39
C PRO A 185 3.27 -2.02 -19.61
N LEU A 186 4.31 -2.57 -20.20
CA LEU A 186 5.71 -2.48 -19.77
C LEU A 186 6.51 -1.73 -20.82
N GLY A 187 7.22 -0.67 -20.39
CA GLY A 187 8.15 0.07 -21.25
C GLY A 187 9.42 -0.72 -21.53
N GLU A 188 10.12 -0.32 -22.58
CA GLU A 188 11.33 -1.02 -23.05
C GLU A 188 12.42 -1.11 -22.00
N GLN A 189 12.63 -0.05 -21.22
CA GLN A 189 13.64 -0.05 -20.15
C GLN A 189 13.30 -1.06 -19.04
N ALA A 190 12.02 -1.21 -18.69
CA ALA A 190 11.57 -2.19 -17.72
C ALA A 190 11.73 -3.63 -18.25
N LEU A 191 11.45 -3.85 -19.54
CA LEU A 191 11.62 -5.15 -20.19
C LEU A 191 13.10 -5.56 -20.22
N LEU A 192 14.00 -4.67 -20.65
CA LEU A 192 15.43 -4.92 -20.65
C LEU A 192 15.97 -5.26 -19.26
N ALA A 193 15.53 -4.50 -18.24
CA ALA A 193 15.93 -4.78 -16.86
C ALA A 193 15.36 -6.11 -16.35
N LEU A 194 14.16 -6.48 -16.76
CA LEU A 194 13.52 -7.77 -16.42
C LEU A 194 14.22 -8.94 -17.09
N GLU A 195 14.58 -8.83 -18.36
CA GLU A 195 15.32 -9.89 -19.08
C GLU A 195 16.64 -10.22 -18.35
N ILE A 196 17.42 -9.19 -18.04
CA ILE A 196 18.69 -9.35 -17.30
C ILE A 196 18.45 -9.97 -15.92
N TRP A 197 17.42 -9.50 -15.22
CA TRP A 197 17.09 -10.01 -13.90
C TRP A 197 16.62 -11.46 -13.94
N VAL A 198 15.73 -11.83 -14.86
CA VAL A 198 15.19 -13.19 -14.96
C VAL A 198 16.28 -14.19 -15.33
N ALA A 199 17.18 -13.81 -16.25
CA ALA A 199 18.36 -14.62 -16.58
C ALA A 199 19.23 -14.83 -15.32
N LYS A 200 19.54 -13.77 -14.57
CA LYS A 200 20.36 -13.85 -13.35
C LYS A 200 19.67 -14.61 -12.23
N ARG A 201 18.34 -14.49 -12.10
CA ARG A 201 17.54 -15.24 -11.16
C ARG A 201 17.59 -16.76 -11.43
N ALA A 202 17.58 -17.16 -12.71
CA ALA A 202 17.65 -18.57 -13.11
C ALA A 202 18.95 -19.27 -12.68
N GLU A 203 20.06 -18.52 -12.52
CA GLU A 203 21.33 -19.04 -12.00
C GLU A 203 21.27 -19.36 -10.49
N SER A 204 20.24 -18.92 -9.79
CA SER A 204 20.13 -19.01 -8.33
C SER A 204 19.24 -20.17 -7.90
N LYS A 205 19.50 -20.72 -6.70
CA LYS A 205 18.58 -21.70 -6.08
C LYS A 205 17.34 -20.97 -5.58
N VAL A 206 16.30 -20.96 -6.39
CA VAL A 206 15.01 -20.34 -6.05
C VAL A 206 13.97 -21.43 -5.79
N SER A 207 13.28 -21.31 -4.66
CA SER A 207 12.30 -22.29 -4.18
C SER A 207 10.83 -21.90 -4.48
N CYS A 208 10.61 -20.77 -5.17
CA CYS A 208 9.25 -20.26 -5.41
C CYS A 208 9.13 -19.56 -6.77
N ASP A 209 7.90 -19.38 -7.25
CA ASP A 209 7.59 -18.75 -8.54
C ASP A 209 7.69 -17.21 -8.50
N ALA A 210 7.98 -16.61 -7.32
CA ALA A 210 8.06 -15.17 -7.17
C ALA A 210 9.02 -14.52 -8.17
N LEU A 211 8.59 -13.45 -8.85
CA LEU A 211 9.44 -12.72 -9.77
C LEU A 211 10.66 -12.13 -9.05
N PHE A 212 10.45 -11.48 -7.90
CA PHE A 212 11.52 -10.87 -7.12
C PHE A 212 11.79 -11.63 -5.83
N VAL A 213 13.02 -12.11 -5.69
CA VAL A 213 13.45 -12.96 -4.56
C VAL A 213 14.58 -12.32 -3.75
N ASN A 214 14.70 -12.76 -2.50
CA ASN A 214 15.83 -12.42 -1.63
C ASN A 214 17.04 -13.32 -1.93
N LYS A 215 18.12 -13.14 -1.20
CA LYS A 215 19.35 -13.95 -1.34
C LYS A 215 19.19 -15.43 -0.96
N TYR A 216 18.09 -15.79 -0.34
CA TYR A 216 17.77 -17.17 0.05
C TYR A 216 16.80 -17.86 -0.92
N GLY A 217 16.32 -17.14 -1.95
CA GLY A 217 15.37 -17.65 -2.92
C GLY A 217 13.89 -17.45 -2.56
N ASP A 218 13.58 -16.76 -1.43
CA ASP A 218 12.20 -16.48 -1.02
C ASP A 218 11.70 -15.17 -1.62
N ARG A 219 10.38 -15.04 -1.71
CA ARG A 219 9.70 -13.81 -2.15
C ARG A 219 10.12 -12.60 -1.31
N LEU A 220 10.43 -11.48 -1.96
CA LEU A 220 10.74 -10.23 -1.28
C LEU A 220 9.52 -9.67 -0.54
N SER A 221 9.75 -9.16 0.68
CA SER A 221 8.72 -8.43 1.43
C SER A 221 8.60 -6.97 0.98
N ASN A 222 7.42 -6.36 1.21
CA ASN A 222 7.18 -4.94 1.01
C ASN A 222 8.26 -4.06 1.67
N ARG A 223 8.65 -4.40 2.91
CA ARG A 223 9.67 -3.67 3.67
C ARG A 223 11.05 -3.78 3.04
N SER A 224 11.39 -4.95 2.51
CA SER A 224 12.67 -5.15 1.81
C SER A 224 12.75 -4.25 0.58
N ILE A 225 11.71 -4.19 -0.24
CA ILE A 225 11.67 -3.33 -1.42
C ILE A 225 11.78 -1.85 -1.03
N GLN A 226 11.03 -1.39 -0.02
CA GLN A 226 11.17 -0.01 0.48
C GLN A 226 12.59 0.32 0.93
N ASN A 227 13.22 -0.59 1.67
CA ASN A 227 14.61 -0.40 2.12
C ASN A 227 15.59 -0.34 0.93
N ARG A 228 15.37 -1.15 -0.11
CA ARG A 228 16.22 -1.14 -1.32
C ARG A 228 16.05 0.14 -2.13
N ILE A 229 14.84 0.63 -2.32
CA ILE A 229 14.60 1.93 -2.94
C ILE A 229 15.30 3.04 -2.15
N ASN A 230 15.13 3.09 -0.82
CA ASN A 230 15.80 4.08 0.02
C ASN A 230 17.34 3.99 -0.04
N PHE A 231 17.88 2.79 -0.17
CA PHE A 231 19.32 2.58 -0.36
C PHE A 231 19.80 3.23 -1.66
N TRP A 232 19.09 2.98 -2.78
CA TRP A 232 19.48 3.54 -4.08
C TRP A 232 19.30 5.06 -4.13
N VAL A 233 18.21 5.61 -3.55
CA VAL A 233 18.00 7.05 -3.41
C VAL A 233 19.21 7.73 -2.75
N LYS A 234 19.69 7.17 -1.64
CA LYS A 234 20.88 7.68 -0.93
C LYS A 234 22.14 7.51 -1.76
N LYS A 235 22.32 6.36 -2.38
CA LYS A 235 23.52 6.02 -3.15
C LYS A 235 23.65 6.87 -4.41
N GLN A 236 22.55 7.19 -5.05
CA GLN A 236 22.48 8.08 -6.23
C GLN A 236 22.51 9.59 -5.88
N GLY A 237 22.64 9.93 -4.60
CA GLY A 237 22.73 11.32 -4.15
C GLY A 237 21.41 12.13 -4.30
N LEU A 238 20.27 11.46 -4.42
CA LEU A 238 18.98 12.12 -4.54
C LEU A 238 18.55 12.71 -3.19
N ASN A 239 18.34 14.04 -3.13
CA ASN A 239 17.98 14.77 -1.91
C ASN A 239 16.46 14.81 -1.65
N CYS A 240 15.71 13.85 -2.17
CA CYS A 240 14.27 13.76 -2.01
C CYS A 240 13.86 12.43 -1.36
N LYS A 241 12.74 12.45 -0.66
CA LYS A 241 12.16 11.23 -0.08
C LYS A 241 11.38 10.48 -1.13
N ILE A 242 11.93 9.38 -1.62
CA ILE A 242 11.30 8.52 -2.61
C ILE A 242 10.71 7.28 -1.94
N SER A 243 9.49 6.96 -2.28
CA SER A 243 8.78 5.77 -1.83
C SER A 243 8.10 5.09 -3.02
N PRO A 244 7.65 3.84 -2.87
CA PRO A 244 6.81 3.19 -3.88
C PRO A 244 5.62 4.04 -4.34
N HIS A 245 4.96 4.72 -3.40
CA HIS A 245 3.85 5.62 -3.73
C HIS A 245 4.30 6.85 -4.52
N THR A 246 5.50 7.39 -4.21
CA THR A 246 6.07 8.51 -4.95
C THR A 246 6.34 8.13 -6.40
N LEU A 247 6.95 6.95 -6.65
CA LEU A 247 7.21 6.44 -8.01
C LEU A 247 5.91 6.29 -8.81
N ARG A 248 4.92 5.63 -8.22
CA ARG A 248 3.61 5.45 -8.85
C ARG A 248 2.92 6.79 -9.15
N HIS A 249 2.99 7.75 -8.22
CA HIS A 249 2.38 9.07 -8.40
C HIS A 249 3.10 9.87 -9.49
N SER A 250 4.43 9.84 -9.53
CA SER A 250 5.22 10.50 -10.57
C SER A 250 4.93 9.92 -11.95
N CYS A 251 4.87 8.60 -12.10
CA CYS A 251 4.47 7.95 -13.35
C CYS A 251 3.08 8.43 -13.81
N ALA A 252 2.09 8.41 -12.90
CA ALA A 252 0.73 8.85 -13.22
C ALA A 252 0.67 10.32 -13.65
N THR A 253 1.43 11.19 -12.99
CA THR A 253 1.50 12.62 -13.33
C THR A 253 2.18 12.83 -14.69
N HIS A 254 3.33 12.21 -14.93
CA HIS A 254 4.03 12.32 -16.21
C HIS A 254 3.18 11.80 -17.37
N LEU A 255 2.49 10.66 -17.15
CA LEU A 255 1.59 10.12 -18.17
C LEU A 255 0.40 11.06 -18.44
N LEU A 256 -0.17 11.68 -17.41
CA LEU A 256 -1.27 12.64 -17.54
C LEU A 256 -0.82 13.93 -18.25
N GLU A 257 0.32 14.48 -17.86
CA GLU A 257 0.88 15.71 -18.47
C GLU A 257 1.19 15.52 -19.95
N ALA A 258 1.72 14.35 -20.31
CA ALA A 258 2.08 14.06 -21.70
C ALA A 258 0.90 13.62 -22.57
N SER A 259 -0.10 12.91 -22.02
CA SER A 259 -1.24 12.40 -22.79
C SER A 259 -2.45 13.32 -22.79
N GLY A 260 -2.65 14.11 -21.74
CA GLY A 260 -3.89 14.86 -21.50
C GLY A 260 -5.12 13.96 -21.21
N ASP A 261 -4.96 12.65 -21.17
CA ASP A 261 -6.06 11.68 -21.04
C ASP A 261 -6.19 11.18 -19.59
N LEU A 262 -7.01 11.90 -18.81
CA LEU A 262 -7.28 11.54 -17.42
C LEU A 262 -7.93 10.15 -17.29
N ARG A 263 -8.78 9.77 -18.27
CA ARG A 263 -9.49 8.49 -18.22
C ARG A 263 -8.52 7.32 -18.41
N ALA A 264 -7.65 7.38 -19.42
CA ALA A 264 -6.60 6.39 -19.62
C ALA A 264 -5.70 6.25 -18.38
N VAL A 265 -5.32 7.36 -17.73
CA VAL A 265 -4.51 7.35 -16.50
C VAL A 265 -5.27 6.73 -15.32
N GLN A 266 -6.57 7.01 -15.17
CA GLN A 266 -7.39 6.38 -14.11
C GLN A 266 -7.52 4.86 -14.31
N GLU A 267 -7.72 4.41 -15.54
CA GLU A 267 -7.75 2.99 -15.91
C GLU A 267 -6.39 2.33 -15.65
N PHE A 268 -5.31 2.97 -16.07
CA PHE A 268 -3.93 2.52 -15.79
C PHE A 268 -3.65 2.34 -14.29
N LEU A 269 -4.14 3.24 -13.47
CA LEU A 269 -3.98 3.17 -12.02
C LEU A 269 -4.93 2.15 -11.35
N GLY A 270 -6.01 1.72 -12.01
CA GLY A 270 -7.01 0.84 -11.44
C GLY A 270 -7.76 1.49 -10.28
N HIS A 271 -8.33 2.70 -10.51
CA HIS A 271 -9.21 3.38 -9.56
C HIS A 271 -10.61 2.79 -9.62
N GLU A 272 -11.16 2.38 -8.45
CA GLU A 272 -12.45 1.69 -8.31
C GLU A 272 -13.70 2.60 -8.49
N ASP A 273 -13.54 3.94 -8.51
CA ASP A 273 -14.66 4.89 -8.40
C ASP A 273 -15.37 5.24 -9.71
N ILE A 274 -15.09 4.55 -10.81
CA ILE A 274 -15.93 4.66 -12.01
C ILE A 274 -16.88 3.47 -12.02
N SER A 275 -18.13 3.76 -11.64
CA SER A 275 -19.27 2.84 -11.65
C SER A 275 -19.28 2.00 -12.94
N THR A 276 -19.04 0.76 -12.82
CA THR A 276 -19.43 -0.39 -13.60
C THR A 276 -18.30 -1.42 -13.69
N THR A 277 -18.66 -2.63 -13.47
CA THR A 277 -17.89 -3.85 -13.72
C THR A 277 -17.67 -3.95 -15.23
N GLN A 278 -16.72 -3.18 -15.78
CA GLN A 278 -16.27 -3.42 -17.15
C GLN A 278 -15.20 -4.51 -17.10
N ILE A 279 -15.56 -5.65 -17.71
CA ILE A 279 -14.59 -6.66 -18.15
C ILE A 279 -13.65 -5.91 -19.08
N TYR A 280 -12.34 -5.84 -18.75
CA TYR A 280 -11.34 -5.26 -19.63
C TYR A 280 -11.41 -5.97 -20.98
N THR A 281 -11.90 -5.27 -22.00
CA THR A 281 -11.89 -5.76 -23.36
C THR A 281 -10.52 -5.55 -23.99
N ASN A 282 -10.14 -6.34 -24.97
CA ASN A 282 -8.89 -6.13 -25.71
C ASN A 282 -8.79 -4.70 -26.29
N MET A 283 -9.92 -4.09 -26.63
CA MET A 283 -9.98 -2.68 -27.14
C MET A 283 -9.51 -1.66 -26.09
N ASP A 284 -9.85 -1.85 -24.81
CA ASP A 284 -9.43 -0.93 -23.74
C ASP A 284 -7.91 -0.99 -23.55
N PHE A 285 -7.31 -2.19 -23.66
CA PHE A 285 -5.86 -2.36 -23.55
C PHE A 285 -5.10 -1.78 -24.75
N GLU A 286 -5.61 -1.90 -25.97
CA GLU A 286 -5.00 -1.29 -27.16
C GLU A 286 -4.95 0.23 -27.08
N HIS A 287 -6.06 0.86 -26.66
CA HIS A 287 -6.09 2.31 -26.43
C HIS A 287 -5.09 2.72 -25.35
N LEU A 288 -5.10 2.04 -24.21
CA LEU A 288 -4.17 2.30 -23.11
C LEU A 288 -2.70 2.14 -23.55
N ASN A 289 -2.39 1.10 -24.32
CA ASN A 289 -1.05 0.83 -24.84
C ASN A 289 -0.59 1.91 -25.82
N LYS A 290 -1.51 2.43 -26.65
CA LYS A 290 -1.23 3.54 -27.57
C LYS A 290 -0.92 4.82 -26.80
N VAL A 291 -1.74 5.17 -25.82
CA VAL A 291 -1.50 6.34 -24.95
C VAL A 291 -0.17 6.20 -24.22
N TYR A 292 0.09 5.01 -23.65
CA TYR A 292 1.31 4.70 -22.93
C TYR A 292 2.55 4.88 -23.82
N LYS A 293 2.59 4.26 -25.01
CA LYS A 293 3.72 4.34 -25.94
C LYS A 293 4.05 5.76 -26.38
N ASN A 294 3.03 6.60 -26.53
CA ASN A 294 3.23 7.97 -27.00
C ASN A 294 3.58 8.96 -25.89
N SER A 295 3.35 8.60 -24.63
CA SER A 295 3.36 9.57 -23.54
C SER A 295 4.23 9.17 -22.34
N HIS A 296 4.57 7.88 -22.20
CA HIS A 296 5.37 7.46 -21.05
C HIS A 296 6.87 7.69 -21.29
N PRO A 297 7.62 8.37 -20.39
CA PRO A 297 9.02 8.74 -20.61
C PRO A 297 9.99 7.57 -20.83
N ARG A 298 9.59 6.35 -20.44
CA ARG A 298 10.39 5.11 -20.55
C ARG A 298 9.62 4.00 -21.29
N ALA A 299 8.71 4.39 -22.22
CA ALA A 299 7.94 3.46 -23.05
C ALA A 299 8.82 2.57 -23.92
#